data_ed06525ad7476ecfb7bc2ef8fec3b126
#
_entry.id   ed06525ad7476ecfb7bc2ef8fec3b126
#
_cell.length_a   1.000
_cell.length_b   1.000
_cell.length_c   1.000
_cell.angle_alpha   90.00
_cell.angle_beta   90.00
_cell.angle_gamma   90.00
#
_symmetry.space_group_name_H-M   'P 1'
#
loop_
_entity.id
_entity.type
_entity.pdbx_description
1 polymer ?
#
loop_
_entity_poly.entity_id
_entity_poly.type
_entity_poly.pdbx_seq_one_letter_code
_entity_poly.pdbx_strand_id
1 'polypeptide(L)'
;MKTLVYTRLWAYLALNFLLSLLIGSVYLFFAGSPLELLFAVAALISNTFMLYAVLSLAGLAVFWLKAARPVFAGLMTAFQLGLVLDAAIYKIFKQHINSMVVNILITPGGFESLDQSFWMKVLFCAIAAGLAGLEVWFYMFAGNMARTNFAGPGIFKKRLAPVLGILFFFTLLDKLLFAWGAAYDMVYITRNAKLFPLYQPFTARTFMQKHLGTRLDKPVSFKLDLKYSRLDYPKKPLEFAPGERPNIVYIVIDSFRYDMLTPEVTPELWAFSKKARVFKNHYIGGNCTRFGIFSLIYGIYGNYWFPVLGERRPPVLTQALAGLGYDFSIYAGTKLSFPEFDRTCFVDIPRSKVYDEPAAEGKAAKDAEIFEKFIEFVKKRDRKKPYFAFIFSDASHGSYEYPPEYGRFKPAAYSFNYLTLNNKKALPVLNKYKNSIYYDSR
;
A
#
# COMPACT_ATOMS: atom_id res chain seq x y z
N MET A 1 21.23 27.69 32.93
CA MET A 1 20.81 26.29 32.74
C MET A 1 19.66 26.15 31.76
N LYS A 2 18.53 26.86 31.85
CA LYS A 2 17.39 26.83 30.92
C LYS A 2 17.80 27.12 29.48
N THR A 3 18.56 28.17 29.23
CA THR A 3 19.02 28.58 27.88
C THR A 3 19.83 27.50 27.20
N LEU A 4 20.68 26.77 27.92
CA LEU A 4 21.52 25.70 27.40
C LEU A 4 20.68 24.50 26.90
N VAL A 5 19.62 24.18 27.62
CA VAL A 5 18.68 23.11 27.28
C VAL A 5 17.94 23.44 26.00
N TYR A 6 17.44 24.65 25.86
CA TYR A 6 16.76 25.10 24.63
C TYR A 6 17.69 25.16 23.43
N THR A 7 18.89 25.69 23.58
CA THR A 7 19.87 25.75 22.50
C THR A 7 20.20 24.33 21.99
N ARG A 8 20.34 23.37 22.90
CA ARG A 8 20.57 21.97 22.55
C ARG A 8 19.37 21.39 21.80
N LEU A 9 18.14 21.63 22.25
CA LEU A 9 16.94 21.15 21.58
C LEU A 9 16.84 21.68 20.16
N TRP A 10 17.01 23.00 19.98
CA TRP A 10 16.92 23.60 18.66
C TRP A 10 18.02 23.16 17.70
N ALA A 11 19.25 22.99 18.17
CA ALA A 11 20.35 22.45 17.37
C ALA A 11 20.06 20.99 16.96
N TYR A 12 19.53 20.18 17.87
CA TYR A 12 19.14 18.82 17.62
C TYR A 12 18.00 18.73 16.59
N LEU A 13 16.95 19.54 16.76
CA LEU A 13 15.84 19.60 15.81
C LEU A 13 16.27 20.11 14.42
N ALA A 14 17.21 21.07 14.35
CA ALA A 14 17.73 21.56 13.07
C ALA A 14 18.49 20.48 12.30
N LEU A 15 19.32 19.66 12.96
CA LEU A 15 20.01 18.54 12.34
C LEU A 15 19.02 17.49 11.81
N ASN A 16 18.04 17.17 12.61
CA ASN A 16 16.98 16.25 12.22
C ASN A 16 16.12 16.78 11.07
N PHE A 17 15.82 18.09 11.07
CA PHE A 17 15.11 18.74 9.97
C PHE A 17 15.88 18.61 8.65
N LEU A 18 17.19 18.85 8.66
CA LEU A 18 18.04 18.67 7.49
C LEU A 18 18.07 17.22 7.02
N LEU A 19 18.13 16.25 7.95
CA LEU A 19 18.06 14.82 7.62
C LEU A 19 16.71 14.47 6.99
N SER A 20 15.61 14.99 7.53
CA SER A 20 14.27 14.77 6.94
C SER A 20 14.12 15.38 5.55
N LEU A 21 14.71 16.57 5.31
CA LEU A 21 14.77 17.14 3.95
C LEU A 21 15.58 16.26 3.00
N LEU A 22 16.70 15.72 3.47
CA LEU A 22 17.52 14.80 2.67
C LEU A 22 16.75 13.52 2.32
N ILE A 23 16.11 12.88 3.29
CA ILE A 23 15.27 11.69 3.04
C ILE A 23 14.11 12.06 2.12
N GLY A 24 13.41 13.15 2.39
CA GLY A 24 12.26 13.62 1.61
C GLY A 24 12.62 14.05 0.18
N SER A 25 13.89 14.40 -0.09
CA SER A 25 14.33 14.74 -1.46
C SER A 25 14.17 13.58 -2.45
N VAL A 26 14.08 12.34 -1.97
CA VAL A 26 13.79 11.16 -2.81
C VAL A 26 12.44 11.31 -3.53
N TYR A 27 11.47 11.97 -2.96
CA TYR A 27 10.17 12.18 -3.61
C TYR A 27 10.25 13.13 -4.81
N LEU A 28 11.23 14.04 -4.85
CA LEU A 28 11.42 15.00 -5.94
C LEU A 28 11.70 14.30 -7.28
N PHE A 29 12.28 13.09 -7.26
CA PHE A 29 12.51 12.29 -8.47
C PHE A 29 11.21 11.82 -9.16
N PHE A 30 10.06 12.00 -8.53
CA PHE A 30 8.76 11.65 -9.08
C PHE A 30 7.98 12.86 -9.63
N ALA A 31 8.53 14.06 -9.57
CA ALA A 31 7.99 15.24 -10.25
C ALA A 31 8.09 15.07 -11.78
N GLY A 32 7.02 15.39 -12.50
CA GLY A 32 6.90 15.10 -13.93
C GLY A 32 7.51 16.17 -14.85
N SER A 33 7.70 17.41 -14.34
CA SER A 33 8.22 18.54 -15.13
C SER A 33 9.02 19.51 -14.25
N PRO A 34 9.84 20.41 -14.83
CA PRO A 34 10.57 21.41 -14.06
C PRO A 34 9.68 22.32 -13.22
N LEU A 35 8.49 22.68 -13.70
CA LEU A 35 7.54 23.49 -12.94
C LEU A 35 6.95 22.72 -11.75
N GLU A 36 6.63 21.44 -11.96
CA GLU A 36 6.21 20.54 -10.89
C GLU A 36 7.30 20.36 -9.84
N LEU A 37 8.57 20.29 -10.27
CA LEU A 37 9.71 20.18 -9.36
C LEU A 37 9.86 21.43 -8.49
N LEU A 38 9.66 22.64 -9.02
CA LEU A 38 9.71 23.87 -8.23
C LEU A 38 8.64 23.89 -7.15
N PHE A 39 7.39 23.50 -7.51
CA PHE A 39 6.33 23.36 -6.52
C PHE A 39 6.66 22.28 -5.50
N ALA A 40 7.15 21.12 -5.94
CA ALA A 40 7.49 20.00 -5.05
C ALA A 40 8.61 20.37 -4.05
N VAL A 41 9.60 21.18 -4.45
CA VAL A 41 10.64 21.68 -3.54
C VAL A 41 10.03 22.58 -2.47
N ALA A 42 9.16 23.54 -2.85
CA ALA A 42 8.48 24.39 -1.90
C ALA A 42 7.59 23.56 -0.95
N ALA A 43 6.86 22.58 -1.47
CA ALA A 43 6.00 21.69 -0.70
C ALA A 43 6.82 20.79 0.26
N LEU A 44 7.99 20.28 -0.15
CA LEU A 44 8.89 19.52 0.73
C LEU A 44 9.33 20.34 1.93
N ILE A 45 9.81 21.57 1.69
CA ILE A 45 10.27 22.48 2.76
C ILE A 45 9.11 22.82 3.69
N SER A 46 7.96 23.21 3.13
CA SER A 46 6.74 23.54 3.86
C SER A 46 6.25 22.38 4.73
N ASN A 47 6.08 21.21 4.14
CA ASN A 47 5.58 20.02 4.83
C ASN A 47 6.51 19.59 5.97
N THR A 48 7.82 19.53 5.70
CA THR A 48 8.83 19.23 6.73
C THR A 48 8.81 20.29 7.84
N PHE A 49 8.72 21.56 7.50
CA PHE A 49 8.64 22.63 8.52
C PHE A 49 7.41 22.50 9.39
N MET A 50 6.24 22.24 8.83
CA MET A 50 5.01 22.05 9.61
C MET A 50 5.10 20.83 10.55
N LEU A 51 5.67 19.71 10.08
CA LEU A 51 5.89 18.53 10.93
C LEU A 51 6.85 18.85 12.08
N TYR A 52 7.94 19.58 11.80
CA TYR A 52 8.89 19.98 12.83
C TYR A 52 8.35 21.06 13.78
N ALA A 53 7.40 21.88 13.36
CA ALA A 53 6.69 22.78 14.28
C ALA A 53 5.94 21.95 15.35
N VAL A 54 5.26 20.88 14.97
CA VAL A 54 4.57 19.97 15.92
C VAL A 54 5.58 19.24 16.80
N LEU A 55 6.65 18.66 16.21
CA LEU A 55 7.70 17.96 16.95
C LEU A 55 8.43 18.89 17.93
N SER A 56 8.61 20.18 17.58
CA SER A 56 9.22 21.17 18.47
C SER A 56 8.37 21.45 19.69
N LEU A 57 7.04 21.49 19.56
CA LEU A 57 6.13 21.62 20.70
C LEU A 57 6.25 20.42 21.65
N ALA A 58 6.29 19.20 21.11
CA ALA A 58 6.53 18.00 21.91
C ALA A 58 7.90 18.04 22.59
N GLY A 59 8.96 18.42 21.86
CA GLY A 59 10.30 18.61 22.41
C GLY A 59 10.36 19.64 23.53
N LEU A 60 9.70 20.77 23.35
CA LEU A 60 9.60 21.81 24.40
C LEU A 60 8.91 21.30 25.66
N ALA A 61 7.91 20.45 25.54
CA ALA A 61 7.18 19.89 26.68
C ALA A 61 8.02 18.86 27.47
N VAL A 62 8.84 18.03 26.79
CA VAL A 62 9.51 16.89 27.45
C VAL A 62 11.01 17.05 27.68
N PHE A 63 11.71 17.90 26.95
CA PHE A 63 13.17 18.03 26.99
C PHE A 63 13.74 18.57 28.31
N TRP A 64 12.87 19.11 29.15
CA TRP A 64 13.20 19.53 30.54
C TRP A 64 13.59 18.34 31.41
N LEU A 65 12.91 17.22 31.25
CA LEU A 65 13.13 16.02 32.01
C LEU A 65 14.34 15.28 31.41
N LYS A 66 15.42 15.16 32.17
CA LYS A 66 16.63 14.48 31.67
C LYS A 66 16.32 13.04 31.22
N ALA A 67 15.46 12.34 31.96
CA ALA A 67 15.03 10.98 31.64
C ALA A 67 14.18 10.89 30.35
N ALA A 68 13.48 11.96 29.93
CA ALA A 68 12.66 11.97 28.73
C ALA A 68 13.46 12.23 27.44
N ARG A 69 14.69 12.72 27.52
CA ARG A 69 15.52 13.02 26.34
C ARG A 69 15.87 11.79 25.51
N PRO A 70 16.28 10.65 26.08
CA PRO A 70 16.47 9.42 25.31
C PRO A 70 15.18 8.94 24.63
N VAL A 71 14.04 9.09 25.32
CA VAL A 71 12.72 8.73 24.74
C VAL A 71 12.43 9.63 23.54
N PHE A 72 12.67 10.94 23.65
CA PHE A 72 12.50 11.87 22.52
C PHE A 72 13.46 11.54 21.37
N ALA A 73 14.71 11.18 21.64
CA ALA A 73 15.63 10.73 20.60
C ALA A 73 15.15 9.43 19.94
N GLY A 74 14.63 8.47 20.72
CA GLY A 74 14.01 7.26 20.18
C GLY A 74 12.79 7.56 19.28
N LEU A 75 11.95 8.51 19.66
CA LEU A 75 10.84 8.97 18.81
C LEU A 75 11.33 9.63 17.51
N MET A 76 12.41 10.41 17.57
CA MET A 76 13.01 10.98 16.35
C MET A 76 13.60 9.90 15.45
N THR A 77 14.28 8.90 16.01
CA THR A 77 14.76 7.72 15.25
C THR A 77 13.59 7.01 14.55
N ALA A 78 12.50 6.75 15.28
CA ALA A 78 11.31 6.10 14.73
C ALA A 78 10.66 6.96 13.62
N PHE A 79 10.64 8.29 13.78
CA PHE A 79 10.14 9.21 12.77
C PHE A 79 10.99 9.18 11.49
N GLN A 80 12.32 9.25 11.61
CA GLN A 80 13.23 9.17 10.45
C GLN A 80 13.14 7.80 9.75
N LEU A 81 13.06 6.71 10.53
CA LEU A 81 12.87 5.36 10.00
C LEU A 81 11.52 5.27 9.26
N GLY A 82 10.47 5.85 9.82
CA GLY A 82 9.16 5.95 9.17
C GLY A 82 9.22 6.67 7.82
N LEU A 83 9.96 7.76 7.71
CA LEU A 83 10.18 8.47 6.44
C LEU A 83 10.95 7.63 5.42
N VAL A 84 11.98 6.90 5.85
CA VAL A 84 12.74 5.99 4.95
C VAL A 84 11.86 4.86 4.45
N LEU A 85 11.08 4.24 5.34
CA LEU A 85 10.13 3.18 4.97
C LEU A 85 9.04 3.71 4.02
N ASP A 86 8.51 4.88 4.30
CA ASP A 86 7.52 5.51 3.43
C ASP A 86 8.08 5.82 2.04
N ALA A 87 9.30 6.33 1.96
CA ALA A 87 9.97 6.59 0.68
C ALA A 87 10.19 5.28 -0.12
N ALA A 88 10.54 4.18 0.55
CA ALA A 88 10.69 2.87 -0.07
C ALA A 88 9.34 2.34 -0.60
N ILE A 89 8.28 2.44 0.20
CA ILE A 89 6.91 2.05 -0.17
C ILE A 89 6.42 2.91 -1.34
N TYR A 90 6.62 4.23 -1.26
CA TYR A 90 6.21 5.13 -2.33
C TYR A 90 6.94 4.86 -3.65
N LYS A 91 8.23 4.51 -3.59
CA LYS A 91 8.99 4.14 -4.78
C LYS A 91 8.40 2.93 -5.50
N ILE A 92 7.93 1.92 -4.76
CA ILE A 92 7.39 0.66 -5.29
C ILE A 92 5.91 0.82 -5.68
N PHE A 93 5.09 1.31 -4.75
CA PHE A 93 3.62 1.25 -4.86
C PHE A 93 2.97 2.59 -5.23
N LYS A 94 3.73 3.70 -5.29
CA LYS A 94 3.20 5.06 -5.53
C LYS A 94 2.13 5.50 -4.55
N GLN A 95 2.21 4.99 -3.33
CA GLN A 95 1.33 5.36 -2.21
C GLN A 95 2.13 5.45 -0.92
N HIS A 96 1.71 6.33 -0.02
CA HIS A 96 2.30 6.47 1.31
C HIS A 96 1.80 5.40 2.28
N ILE A 97 2.48 5.29 3.42
CA ILE A 97 2.00 4.47 4.55
C ILE A 97 0.59 4.93 4.91
N ASN A 98 -0.35 4.03 4.82
CA ASN A 98 -1.77 4.24 5.11
C ASN A 98 -2.31 3.09 5.95
N SER A 99 -3.60 3.14 6.28
CA SER A 99 -4.26 2.10 7.09
C SER A 99 -4.12 0.70 6.51
N MET A 100 -4.05 0.56 5.18
CA MET A 100 -3.85 -0.73 4.52
C MET A 100 -2.44 -1.27 4.75
N VAL A 101 -1.41 -0.42 4.61
CA VAL A 101 -0.01 -0.81 4.90
C VAL A 101 0.14 -1.19 6.37
N VAL A 102 -0.44 -0.40 7.28
CA VAL A 102 -0.44 -0.72 8.71
C VAL A 102 -1.15 -2.05 8.97
N ASN A 103 -2.31 -2.28 8.36
CA ASN A 103 -3.05 -3.53 8.48
C ASN A 103 -2.22 -4.75 8.01
N ILE A 104 -1.50 -4.64 6.88
CA ILE A 104 -0.58 -5.69 6.42
C ILE A 104 0.48 -6.00 7.49
N LEU A 105 1.06 -4.98 8.12
CA LEU A 105 2.14 -5.17 9.09
C LEU A 105 1.67 -5.80 10.41
N ILE A 106 0.42 -5.53 10.85
CA ILE A 106 -0.12 -5.99 12.14
C ILE A 106 -0.96 -7.26 12.03
N THR A 107 -1.39 -7.66 10.82
CA THR A 107 -2.19 -8.88 10.63
C THR A 107 -1.27 -10.10 10.54
N PRO A 108 -1.54 -11.19 11.26
CA PRO A 108 -0.77 -12.43 11.15
C PRO A 108 -0.68 -12.91 9.70
N GLY A 109 0.52 -13.24 9.23
CA GLY A 109 0.78 -13.62 7.84
C GLY A 109 0.97 -12.44 6.87
N GLY A 110 0.63 -11.21 7.28
CA GLY A 110 0.73 -10.05 6.40
C GLY A 110 2.18 -9.66 6.07
N PHE A 111 3.07 -9.74 7.06
CA PHE A 111 4.48 -9.44 6.84
C PHE A 111 5.16 -10.50 5.95
N GLU A 112 4.82 -11.77 6.16
CA GLU A 112 5.30 -12.89 5.34
C GLU A 112 4.85 -12.77 3.89
N SER A 113 3.65 -12.22 3.65
CA SER A 113 3.12 -12.00 2.30
C SER A 113 3.93 -11.00 1.46
N LEU A 114 4.76 -10.16 2.10
CA LEU A 114 5.65 -9.23 1.40
C LEU A 114 6.87 -9.91 0.77
N ASP A 115 7.11 -11.18 1.07
CA ASP A 115 8.18 -12.04 0.52
C ASP A 115 9.55 -11.34 0.44
N GLN A 116 10.01 -10.80 1.59
CA GLN A 116 11.26 -10.07 1.66
C GLN A 116 12.46 -11.01 1.78
N SER A 117 13.43 -10.85 0.87
CA SER A 117 14.67 -11.61 0.93
C SER A 117 15.44 -11.35 2.24
N PHE A 118 16.25 -12.34 2.68
CA PHE A 118 17.10 -12.20 3.86
C PHE A 118 17.96 -10.92 3.82
N TRP A 119 18.58 -10.63 2.69
CA TRP A 119 19.42 -9.44 2.51
C TRP A 119 18.65 -8.13 2.64
N MET A 120 17.37 -8.12 2.29
CA MET A 120 16.50 -6.97 2.49
C MET A 120 16.25 -6.71 3.97
N LYS A 121 16.00 -7.77 4.75
CA LYS A 121 15.85 -7.69 6.21
C LYS A 121 17.13 -7.17 6.88
N VAL A 122 18.30 -7.68 6.45
CA VAL A 122 19.62 -7.20 6.90
C VAL A 122 19.80 -5.71 6.58
N LEU A 123 19.46 -5.28 5.38
CA LEU A 123 19.55 -3.87 4.97
C LEU A 123 18.67 -2.97 5.85
N PHE A 124 17.43 -3.36 6.14
CA PHE A 124 16.55 -2.60 7.03
C PHE A 124 17.10 -2.50 8.45
N CYS A 125 17.65 -3.60 9.00
CA CYS A 125 18.30 -3.56 10.30
C CYS A 125 19.53 -2.65 10.31
N ALA A 126 20.34 -2.68 9.25
CA ALA A 126 21.50 -1.80 9.12
C ALA A 126 21.10 -0.31 9.02
N ILE A 127 20.06 0.01 8.25
CA ILE A 127 19.51 1.38 8.17
C ILE A 127 19.00 1.83 9.54
N ALA A 128 18.24 0.99 10.24
CA ALA A 128 17.70 1.33 11.56
C ALA A 128 18.82 1.57 12.58
N ALA A 129 19.84 0.71 12.62
CA ALA A 129 21.01 0.87 13.47
C ALA A 129 21.82 2.13 13.12
N GLY A 130 22.00 2.41 11.81
CA GLY A 130 22.67 3.60 11.33
C GLY A 130 21.94 4.89 11.73
N LEU A 131 20.62 4.93 11.57
CA LEU A 131 19.80 6.06 12.01
C LEU A 131 19.86 6.26 13.53
N ALA A 132 19.77 5.18 14.31
CA ALA A 132 19.90 5.26 15.76
C ALA A 132 21.28 5.80 16.19
N GLY A 133 22.37 5.35 15.55
CA GLY A 133 23.72 5.86 15.76
C GLY A 133 23.84 7.34 15.39
N LEU A 134 23.24 7.75 14.24
CA LEU A 134 23.22 9.14 13.79
C LEU A 134 22.43 10.04 14.76
N GLU A 135 21.32 9.56 15.33
CA GLU A 135 20.55 10.29 16.33
C GLU A 135 21.32 10.50 17.63
N VAL A 136 22.04 9.49 18.08
CA VAL A 136 22.94 9.62 19.24
C VAL A 136 24.01 10.66 18.94
N TRP A 137 24.62 10.60 17.75
CA TRP A 137 25.62 11.58 17.34
C TRP A 137 25.05 12.99 17.25
N PHE A 138 23.86 13.19 16.66
CA PHE A 138 23.15 14.47 16.63
C PHE A 138 22.91 15.02 18.03
N TYR A 139 22.47 14.16 18.95
CA TYR A 139 22.22 14.53 20.32
C TYR A 139 23.50 14.97 21.06
N MET A 140 24.61 14.26 20.85
CA MET A 140 25.93 14.61 21.42
C MET A 140 26.46 15.91 20.82
N PHE A 141 26.43 16.03 19.49
CA PHE A 141 26.88 17.20 18.75
C PHE A 141 26.11 18.47 19.14
N ALA A 142 24.78 18.38 19.21
CA ALA A 142 23.94 19.48 19.69
C ALA A 142 24.26 19.87 21.14
N GLY A 143 24.64 18.90 21.97
CA GLY A 143 25.12 19.15 23.33
C GLY A 143 26.44 19.92 23.37
N ASN A 144 27.36 19.60 22.49
CA ASN A 144 28.65 20.30 22.37
C ASN A 144 28.45 21.72 21.79
N MET A 145 27.65 21.88 20.75
CA MET A 145 27.29 23.21 20.21
C MET A 145 26.66 24.11 21.25
N ALA A 146 25.82 23.61 22.12
CA ALA A 146 25.20 24.37 23.18
C ALA A 146 26.20 24.87 24.25
N ARG A 147 27.32 24.16 24.43
CA ARG A 147 28.37 24.51 25.41
C ARG A 147 29.39 25.53 24.85
N THR A 148 29.56 25.55 23.52
CA THR A 148 30.47 26.52 22.88
C THR A 148 29.78 27.86 22.69
N ASN A 149 30.53 28.97 22.76
CA ASN A 149 30.00 30.34 22.58
C ASN A 149 29.37 30.59 21.20
N PHE A 150 29.42 29.65 20.29
CA PHE A 150 28.78 29.68 18.97
C PHE A 150 27.25 29.80 19.03
N ALA A 151 26.65 29.49 20.20
CA ALA A 151 25.21 29.47 20.42
C ALA A 151 24.79 30.44 21.57
N GLY A 152 25.52 31.53 21.78
CA GLY A 152 25.08 32.57 22.71
C GLY A 152 23.65 33.03 22.39
N PRO A 153 22.80 33.31 23.42
CA PRO A 153 21.37 33.58 23.23
C PRO A 153 21.06 34.70 22.22
N GLY A 154 21.93 35.67 22.09
CA GLY A 154 21.78 36.77 21.12
C GLY A 154 22.12 36.40 19.67
N ILE A 155 23.16 35.59 19.47
CA ILE A 155 23.61 35.15 18.13
C ILE A 155 22.64 34.14 17.57
N PHE A 156 22.17 33.21 18.39
CA PHE A 156 21.20 32.18 17.98
C PHE A 156 19.87 32.82 17.55
N LYS A 157 19.31 33.77 18.35
CA LYS A 157 18.11 34.49 17.96
C LYS A 157 18.27 35.28 16.66
N LYS A 158 19.39 35.99 16.47
CA LYS A 158 19.67 36.77 15.25
C LYS A 158 19.77 35.90 14.01
N ARG A 159 20.24 34.65 14.11
CA ARG A 159 20.37 33.71 12.96
C ARG A 159 19.10 32.89 12.74
N LEU A 160 18.37 32.53 13.79
CA LEU A 160 17.16 31.73 13.70
C LEU A 160 15.99 32.51 13.06
N ALA A 161 15.82 33.78 13.39
CA ALA A 161 14.71 34.59 12.88
C ALA A 161 14.66 34.62 11.31
N PRO A 162 15.74 34.93 10.59
CA PRO A 162 15.71 34.91 9.12
C PRO A 162 15.47 33.50 8.54
N VAL A 163 15.99 32.46 9.18
CA VAL A 163 15.73 31.07 8.74
C VAL A 163 14.25 30.72 8.89
N LEU A 164 13.66 31.02 10.03
CA LEU A 164 12.21 30.85 10.26
C LEU A 164 11.38 31.67 9.27
N GLY A 165 11.80 32.93 8.99
CA GLY A 165 11.17 33.76 7.96
C GLY A 165 11.17 33.13 6.57
N ILE A 166 12.30 32.54 6.16
CA ILE A 166 12.42 31.82 4.88
C ILE A 166 11.53 30.58 4.88
N LEU A 167 11.55 29.77 5.94
CA LEU A 167 10.71 28.58 6.05
C LEU A 167 9.22 28.93 6.04
N PHE A 168 8.84 30.00 6.72
CA PHE A 168 7.48 30.53 6.72
C PHE A 168 7.07 31.03 5.32
N PHE A 169 7.97 31.71 4.61
CA PHE A 169 7.75 32.15 3.24
C PHE A 169 7.48 30.95 2.30
N PHE A 170 8.31 29.91 2.37
CA PHE A 170 8.06 28.68 1.56
C PHE A 170 6.74 28.00 1.95
N THR A 171 6.37 28.02 3.22
CA THR A 171 5.09 27.48 3.68
C THR A 171 3.91 28.29 3.11
N LEU A 172 3.98 29.61 3.17
CA LEU A 172 2.95 30.48 2.59
C LEU A 172 2.86 30.28 1.08
N LEU A 173 4.01 30.25 0.39
CA LEU A 173 4.08 30.02 -1.06
C LEU A 173 3.44 28.68 -1.46
N ASP A 174 3.80 27.59 -0.80
CA ASP A 174 3.21 26.28 -1.02
C ASP A 174 1.68 26.29 -0.84
N LYS A 175 1.20 26.84 0.28
CA LYS A 175 -0.24 26.85 0.59
C LYS A 175 -1.03 27.72 -0.37
N LEU A 176 -0.50 28.88 -0.77
CA LEU A 176 -1.14 29.76 -1.76
C LEU A 176 -1.16 29.13 -3.16
N LEU A 177 -0.04 28.56 -3.60
CA LEU A 177 0.04 27.86 -4.89
C LEU A 177 -0.90 26.65 -4.94
N PHE A 178 -0.97 25.89 -3.84
CA PHE A 178 -1.91 24.77 -3.76
C PHE A 178 -3.37 25.25 -3.78
N ALA A 179 -3.71 26.29 -3.02
CA ALA A 179 -5.07 26.86 -2.99
C ALA A 179 -5.48 27.36 -4.38
N TRP A 180 -4.56 28.02 -5.08
CA TRP A 180 -4.76 28.48 -6.45
C TRP A 180 -4.95 27.30 -7.40
N GLY A 181 -4.04 26.35 -7.41
CA GLY A 181 -4.12 25.14 -8.25
C GLY A 181 -5.38 24.32 -8.02
N ALA A 182 -5.81 24.19 -6.76
CA ALA A 182 -7.04 23.50 -6.40
C ALA A 182 -8.31 24.28 -6.81
N ALA A 183 -8.26 25.59 -6.83
CA ALA A 183 -9.38 26.41 -7.28
C ALA A 183 -9.61 26.32 -8.79
N TYR A 184 -8.54 26.28 -9.57
CA TYR A 184 -8.58 26.23 -11.04
C TYR A 184 -8.33 24.83 -11.63
N ASP A 185 -8.45 23.77 -10.82
CA ASP A 185 -8.27 22.36 -11.22
C ASP A 185 -6.93 22.08 -11.95
N MET A 186 -5.86 22.79 -11.53
CA MET A 186 -4.51 22.63 -12.07
C MET A 186 -3.89 21.34 -11.54
N VAL A 187 -4.14 20.23 -12.24
CA VAL A 187 -3.73 18.87 -11.84
C VAL A 187 -2.21 18.76 -11.63
N TYR A 188 -1.40 19.48 -12.41
CA TYR A 188 0.05 19.47 -12.29
C TYR A 188 0.57 20.07 -10.96
N ILE A 189 -0.22 20.91 -10.27
CA ILE A 189 0.07 21.40 -8.92
C ILE A 189 -0.48 20.42 -7.89
N THR A 190 -1.79 20.12 -7.96
CA THR A 190 -2.47 19.33 -6.92
C THR A 190 -2.00 17.89 -6.86
N ARG A 191 -1.56 17.31 -7.98
CA ARG A 191 -0.97 15.98 -8.05
C ARG A 191 0.32 15.87 -7.22
N ASN A 192 1.16 16.90 -7.25
CA ASN A 192 2.44 16.89 -6.55
C ASN A 192 2.32 17.03 -5.02
N ALA A 193 1.19 17.50 -4.50
CA ALA A 193 0.91 17.43 -3.07
C ALA A 193 0.87 15.99 -2.53
N LYS A 194 0.52 15.03 -3.38
CA LYS A 194 0.50 13.60 -3.04
C LYS A 194 1.89 12.95 -3.04
N LEU A 195 2.95 13.69 -3.35
CA LEU A 195 4.33 13.19 -3.28
C LEU A 195 4.86 13.09 -1.86
N PHE A 196 4.27 13.81 -0.91
CA PHE A 196 4.80 13.91 0.45
C PHE A 196 3.87 13.26 1.47
N PRO A 197 4.40 12.46 2.39
CA PRO A 197 3.59 11.87 3.46
C PRO A 197 3.05 12.98 4.37
N LEU A 198 1.83 12.78 4.87
CA LEU A 198 1.17 13.71 5.78
C LEU A 198 1.04 15.15 5.25
N TYR A 199 1.09 15.35 3.94
CA TYR A 199 0.91 16.68 3.35
C TYR A 199 -0.46 17.25 3.72
N GLN A 200 -0.45 18.53 4.18
CA GLN A 200 -1.67 19.23 4.58
C GLN A 200 -2.11 20.18 3.45
N PRO A 201 -3.10 19.77 2.63
CA PRO A 201 -3.61 20.63 1.58
C PRO A 201 -4.36 21.83 2.17
N PHE A 202 -4.14 23.02 1.61
CA PHE A 202 -4.91 24.21 1.95
C PHE A 202 -5.79 24.58 0.76
N THR A 203 -7.11 24.62 0.96
CA THR A 203 -8.07 24.97 -0.07
C THR A 203 -8.83 26.23 0.31
N ALA A 204 -8.92 27.18 -0.62
CA ALA A 204 -9.62 28.46 -0.43
C ALA A 204 -10.76 28.68 -1.44
N ARG A 205 -11.26 27.60 -2.07
CA ARG A 205 -12.26 27.68 -3.16
C ARG A 205 -13.50 28.48 -2.76
N THR A 206 -14.07 28.19 -1.59
CA THR A 206 -15.27 28.90 -1.09
C THR A 206 -15.00 30.38 -0.83
N PHE A 207 -13.80 30.70 -0.30
CA PHE A 207 -13.38 32.08 -0.08
C PHE A 207 -13.23 32.83 -1.41
N MET A 208 -12.56 32.23 -2.39
CA MET A 208 -12.35 32.80 -3.72
C MET A 208 -13.67 33.05 -4.46
N GLN A 209 -14.64 32.13 -4.37
CA GLN A 209 -15.97 32.32 -4.96
C GLN A 209 -16.74 33.47 -4.32
N LYS A 210 -16.70 33.59 -2.96
CA LYS A 210 -17.47 34.61 -2.24
C LYS A 210 -16.88 36.00 -2.34
N HIS A 211 -15.52 36.11 -2.31
CA HIS A 211 -14.86 37.40 -2.18
C HIS A 211 -14.14 37.87 -3.44
N LEU A 212 -13.76 36.97 -4.34
CA LEU A 212 -13.06 37.33 -5.59
C LEU A 212 -13.96 37.18 -6.83
N GLY A 213 -15.24 36.81 -6.67
CA GLY A 213 -16.21 36.73 -7.78
C GLY A 213 -15.86 35.69 -8.85
N THR A 214 -14.92 34.78 -8.56
CA THR A 214 -14.47 33.77 -9.51
C THR A 214 -15.57 32.73 -9.75
N ARG A 215 -16.03 32.59 -11.00
CA ARG A 215 -16.91 31.49 -11.40
C ARG A 215 -16.07 30.24 -11.51
N LEU A 216 -16.09 29.42 -10.48
CA LEU A 216 -15.40 28.11 -10.45
C LEU A 216 -16.46 27.00 -10.62
N ASP A 217 -16.28 26.14 -11.60
CA ASP A 217 -17.16 24.99 -11.78
C ASP A 217 -17.17 24.12 -10.52
N LYS A 218 -18.36 23.63 -10.15
CA LYS A 218 -18.47 22.77 -8.97
C LYS A 218 -17.71 21.45 -9.28
N PRO A 219 -16.71 21.07 -8.49
CA PRO A 219 -16.15 19.75 -8.65
C PRO A 219 -17.24 18.72 -8.38
N VAL A 220 -17.26 17.65 -9.16
CA VAL A 220 -18.03 16.46 -8.82
C VAL A 220 -17.34 15.84 -7.58
N SER A 221 -17.72 16.31 -6.40
CA SER A 221 -17.22 15.75 -5.17
C SER A 221 -18.10 14.57 -4.79
N PHE A 222 -17.62 13.37 -5.02
CA PHE A 222 -18.13 12.22 -4.30
C PHE A 222 -17.71 12.37 -2.83
N LYS A 223 -18.58 12.92 -2.00
CA LYS A 223 -18.45 12.82 -0.55
C LYS A 223 -18.82 11.40 -0.14
N LEU A 224 -17.84 10.53 -0.08
CA LEU A 224 -17.96 9.28 0.64
C LEU A 224 -17.89 9.62 2.14
N ASP A 225 -19.04 9.63 2.78
CA ASP A 225 -19.09 9.75 4.25
C ASP A 225 -18.82 8.36 4.85
N LEU A 226 -17.52 8.07 5.04
CA LEU A 226 -17.04 6.77 5.54
C LEU A 226 -17.25 6.59 7.05
N LYS A 227 -17.73 7.59 7.77
CA LYS A 227 -17.72 7.57 9.23
C LYS A 227 -18.85 6.77 9.86
N TYR A 228 -20.00 6.59 9.21
CA TYR A 228 -21.21 5.98 9.82
C TYR A 228 -22.11 5.22 8.84
N SER A 229 -21.63 4.76 7.70
CA SER A 229 -22.49 4.00 6.80
C SER A 229 -22.67 2.56 7.32
N ARG A 230 -23.83 2.25 7.85
CA ARG A 230 -24.31 0.87 7.83
C ARG A 230 -24.30 0.41 6.39
N LEU A 231 -23.71 -0.75 6.13
CA LEU A 231 -23.74 -1.34 4.80
C LEU A 231 -25.17 -1.65 4.41
N ASP A 232 -25.71 -0.90 3.46
CA ASP A 232 -26.98 -1.20 2.82
C ASP A 232 -26.74 -2.18 1.66
N TYR A 233 -26.36 -3.42 2.02
CA TYR A 233 -26.00 -4.48 1.08
C TYR A 233 -26.56 -5.82 1.55
N PRO A 234 -27.39 -6.48 0.70
CA PRO A 234 -28.01 -5.90 -0.50
C PRO A 234 -29.11 -4.89 -0.13
N LYS A 235 -29.33 -3.87 -0.97
CA LYS A 235 -30.40 -2.86 -0.75
C LYS A 235 -31.80 -3.47 -0.71
N LYS A 236 -31.98 -4.55 -1.45
CA LYS A 236 -33.22 -5.34 -1.48
C LYS A 236 -32.86 -6.80 -1.46
N PRO A 237 -33.65 -7.66 -0.81
CA PRO A 237 -33.50 -9.10 -0.95
C PRO A 237 -33.53 -9.49 -2.42
N LEU A 238 -32.68 -10.43 -2.81
CA LEU A 238 -32.67 -10.96 -4.16
C LEU A 238 -33.62 -12.15 -4.23
N GLU A 239 -34.50 -12.14 -5.20
CA GLU A 239 -35.35 -13.27 -5.54
C GLU A 239 -34.71 -14.04 -6.68
N PHE A 240 -34.62 -15.35 -6.55
CA PHE A 240 -34.05 -16.23 -7.57
C PHE A 240 -35.16 -17.03 -8.23
N ALA A 241 -35.29 -16.89 -9.52
CA ALA A 241 -36.19 -17.73 -10.28
C ALA A 241 -35.67 -19.19 -10.33
N PRO A 242 -36.57 -20.18 -10.26
CA PRO A 242 -36.18 -21.57 -10.51
C PRO A 242 -35.58 -21.68 -11.90
N GLY A 243 -34.42 -22.35 -12.03
CA GLY A 243 -33.74 -22.53 -13.29
C GLY A 243 -32.69 -23.64 -13.23
N GLU A 244 -31.96 -23.82 -14.29
CA GLU A 244 -30.82 -24.73 -14.32
C GLU A 244 -29.78 -24.35 -13.24
N ARG A 245 -29.24 -25.36 -12.58
CA ARG A 245 -28.22 -25.20 -11.52
C ARG A 245 -26.91 -25.83 -11.97
N PRO A 246 -26.18 -25.17 -12.89
CA PRO A 246 -24.90 -25.67 -13.37
C PRO A 246 -23.87 -25.68 -12.23
N ASN A 247 -22.88 -26.57 -12.33
CA ASN A 247 -21.70 -26.48 -11.49
C ASN A 247 -20.94 -25.19 -11.82
N ILE A 248 -20.44 -24.51 -10.80
CA ILE A 248 -19.72 -23.24 -10.94
C ILE A 248 -18.30 -23.44 -10.39
N VAL A 249 -17.30 -23.14 -11.21
CA VAL A 249 -15.89 -23.22 -10.83
C VAL A 249 -15.24 -21.88 -11.12
N TYR A 250 -14.72 -21.23 -10.07
CA TYR A 250 -13.87 -20.07 -10.19
C TYR A 250 -12.42 -20.49 -10.01
N ILE A 251 -11.64 -20.38 -11.07
CA ILE A 251 -10.19 -20.54 -11.04
C ILE A 251 -9.59 -19.15 -11.11
N VAL A 252 -8.90 -18.76 -10.06
CA VAL A 252 -8.31 -17.43 -9.91
C VAL A 252 -6.81 -17.59 -9.78
N ILE A 253 -6.09 -17.09 -10.78
CA ILE A 253 -4.62 -17.06 -10.81
C ILE A 253 -4.20 -15.68 -10.32
N ASP A 254 -3.49 -15.61 -9.18
CA ASP A 254 -3.06 -14.31 -8.63
C ASP A 254 -2.07 -13.63 -9.59
N SER A 255 -2.11 -12.32 -9.61
CA SER A 255 -1.23 -11.48 -10.44
C SER A 255 -1.29 -11.76 -11.95
N PHE A 256 -2.33 -12.44 -12.44
CA PHE A 256 -2.49 -12.73 -13.89
C PHE A 256 -2.75 -11.45 -14.67
N ARG A 257 -1.86 -11.09 -15.58
CA ARG A 257 -1.99 -9.92 -16.46
C ARG A 257 -2.74 -10.29 -17.73
N TYR A 258 -3.60 -9.40 -18.23
CA TYR A 258 -4.39 -9.62 -19.44
C TYR A 258 -3.55 -9.95 -20.69
N ASP A 259 -2.31 -9.40 -20.77
CA ASP A 259 -1.37 -9.60 -21.88
C ASP A 259 -0.62 -10.94 -21.81
N MET A 260 -0.87 -11.76 -20.80
CA MET A 260 -0.31 -13.10 -20.66
C MET A 260 -1.18 -14.17 -21.34
N LEU A 261 -2.42 -13.86 -21.73
CA LEU A 261 -3.25 -14.81 -22.48
C LEU A 261 -2.80 -14.86 -23.94
N THR A 262 -1.73 -15.60 -24.18
CA THR A 262 -1.13 -15.78 -25.51
C THR A 262 -0.77 -17.25 -25.74
N PRO A 263 -0.65 -17.71 -27.01
CA PRO A 263 -0.28 -19.09 -27.30
C PRO A 263 1.11 -19.46 -26.77
N GLU A 264 1.99 -18.47 -26.57
CA GLU A 264 3.36 -18.69 -26.08
C GLU A 264 3.41 -18.83 -24.55
N VAL A 265 2.65 -17.98 -23.82
CA VAL A 265 2.71 -17.92 -22.36
C VAL A 265 1.71 -18.86 -21.71
N THR A 266 0.49 -18.96 -22.26
CA THR A 266 -0.59 -19.76 -21.68
C THR A 266 -1.28 -20.61 -22.74
N PRO A 267 -0.57 -21.58 -23.33
CA PRO A 267 -1.09 -22.35 -24.49
C PRO A 267 -2.42 -23.06 -24.22
N GLU A 268 -2.59 -23.65 -23.02
CA GLU A 268 -3.82 -24.36 -22.67
C GLU A 268 -5.00 -23.40 -22.48
N LEU A 269 -4.80 -22.33 -21.73
CA LEU A 269 -5.83 -21.28 -21.56
C LEU A 269 -6.13 -20.58 -22.89
N TRP A 270 -5.11 -20.38 -23.74
CA TRP A 270 -5.31 -19.85 -25.09
C TRP A 270 -6.16 -20.77 -25.94
N ALA A 271 -5.87 -22.08 -25.95
CA ALA A 271 -6.69 -23.04 -26.65
C ALA A 271 -8.13 -23.08 -26.12
N PHE A 272 -8.30 -23.09 -24.82
CA PHE A 272 -9.61 -23.00 -24.16
C PHE A 272 -10.37 -21.72 -24.53
N SER A 273 -9.68 -20.58 -24.60
CA SER A 273 -10.28 -19.27 -24.91
C SER A 273 -10.99 -19.23 -26.27
N LYS A 274 -10.59 -20.10 -27.22
CA LYS A 274 -11.24 -20.20 -28.53
C LYS A 274 -12.64 -20.79 -28.47
N LYS A 275 -12.94 -21.51 -27.39
CA LYS A 275 -14.24 -22.17 -27.12
C LYS A 275 -15.01 -21.48 -25.98
N ALA A 276 -14.47 -20.40 -25.44
CA ALA A 276 -15.01 -19.68 -24.30
C ALA A 276 -15.29 -18.22 -24.62
N ARG A 277 -16.04 -17.55 -23.76
CA ARG A 277 -16.24 -16.10 -23.84
C ARG A 277 -15.07 -15.39 -23.18
N VAL A 278 -14.33 -14.56 -23.90
CA VAL A 278 -13.23 -13.76 -23.41
C VAL A 278 -13.72 -12.32 -23.21
N PHE A 279 -13.65 -11.81 -21.97
CA PHE A 279 -14.02 -10.45 -21.63
C PHE A 279 -12.82 -9.52 -21.76
N LYS A 280 -12.76 -8.72 -22.84
CA LYS A 280 -11.61 -7.82 -23.12
C LYS A 280 -11.69 -6.49 -22.36
N ASN A 281 -12.87 -6.12 -21.87
CA ASN A 281 -13.14 -4.87 -21.15
C ASN A 281 -13.50 -5.16 -19.68
N HIS A 282 -12.88 -6.17 -19.09
CA HIS A 282 -13.04 -6.47 -17.68
C HIS A 282 -11.98 -5.72 -16.88
N TYR A 283 -12.40 -4.98 -15.86
CA TYR A 283 -11.55 -4.19 -14.99
C TYR A 283 -11.67 -4.69 -13.56
N ILE A 284 -10.52 -4.80 -12.88
CA ILE A 284 -10.48 -5.19 -11.48
C ILE A 284 -11.08 -4.09 -10.59
N GLY A 285 -11.82 -4.46 -9.56
CA GLY A 285 -12.48 -3.53 -8.65
C GLY A 285 -11.55 -2.85 -7.63
N GLY A 286 -10.24 -3.14 -7.68
CA GLY A 286 -9.22 -2.54 -6.84
C GLY A 286 -7.82 -3.05 -7.15
N ASN A 287 -6.79 -2.33 -6.75
CA ASN A 287 -5.41 -2.52 -7.18
C ASN A 287 -4.60 -3.48 -6.26
N CYS A 288 -5.22 -4.52 -5.73
CA CYS A 288 -4.53 -5.61 -5.02
C CYS A 288 -5.46 -6.82 -4.91
N THR A 289 -4.91 -7.99 -4.57
CA THR A 289 -5.62 -9.26 -4.40
C THR A 289 -6.86 -9.12 -3.52
N ARG A 290 -6.72 -8.43 -2.36
CA ARG A 290 -7.82 -8.14 -1.42
C ARG A 290 -9.03 -7.54 -2.12
N PHE A 291 -8.85 -6.45 -2.85
CA PHE A 291 -9.94 -5.73 -3.50
C PHE A 291 -10.40 -6.39 -4.80
N GLY A 292 -9.50 -7.09 -5.48
CA GLY A 292 -9.82 -7.85 -6.70
C GLY A 292 -10.76 -9.02 -6.40
N ILE A 293 -10.39 -9.88 -5.46
CA ILE A 293 -11.21 -11.02 -5.02
C ILE A 293 -12.52 -10.53 -4.39
N PHE A 294 -12.44 -9.47 -3.56
CA PHE A 294 -13.63 -8.87 -2.96
C PHE A 294 -14.64 -8.43 -4.03
N SER A 295 -14.20 -7.67 -5.03
CA SER A 295 -15.10 -7.19 -6.07
C SER A 295 -15.64 -8.31 -6.95
N LEU A 296 -14.86 -9.39 -7.17
CA LEU A 296 -15.31 -10.58 -7.88
C LEU A 296 -16.46 -11.29 -7.15
N ILE A 297 -16.36 -11.42 -5.83
CA ILE A 297 -17.32 -12.19 -5.01
C ILE A 297 -18.53 -11.34 -4.59
N TYR A 298 -18.32 -10.06 -4.24
CA TYR A 298 -19.40 -9.17 -3.78
C TYR A 298 -20.10 -8.40 -4.91
N GLY A 299 -19.49 -8.26 -6.10
CA GLY A 299 -20.02 -7.44 -7.19
C GLY A 299 -20.00 -5.93 -6.91
N ILE A 300 -19.23 -5.46 -5.93
CA ILE A 300 -19.06 -4.05 -5.58
C ILE A 300 -17.59 -3.67 -5.48
N TYR A 301 -17.27 -2.36 -5.47
CA TYR A 301 -15.89 -1.89 -5.43
C TYR A 301 -15.17 -2.19 -4.11
N GLY A 302 -13.86 -2.35 -4.17
CA GLY A 302 -12.99 -2.69 -3.04
C GLY A 302 -12.98 -1.68 -1.89
N ASN A 303 -13.44 -0.44 -2.10
CA ASN A 303 -13.56 0.57 -1.04
C ASN A 303 -14.57 0.19 0.07
N TYR A 304 -15.46 -0.78 -0.18
CA TYR A 304 -16.39 -1.32 0.81
C TYR A 304 -15.78 -2.45 1.67
N TRP A 305 -14.53 -2.80 1.45
CA TRP A 305 -13.86 -3.88 2.18
C TRP A 305 -13.94 -3.73 3.71
N PHE A 306 -13.51 -2.57 4.23
CA PHE A 306 -13.44 -2.37 5.68
C PHE A 306 -14.81 -2.35 6.37
N PRO A 307 -15.85 -1.71 5.82
CA PRO A 307 -17.21 -1.85 6.31
C PRO A 307 -17.70 -3.31 6.34
N VAL A 308 -17.46 -4.08 5.26
CA VAL A 308 -17.83 -5.49 5.18
C VAL A 308 -17.08 -6.32 6.23
N LEU A 309 -15.78 -6.12 6.37
CA LEU A 309 -14.95 -6.80 7.37
C LEU A 309 -15.43 -6.50 8.80
N GLY A 310 -15.78 -5.24 9.08
CA GLY A 310 -16.29 -4.81 10.38
C GLY A 310 -17.64 -5.43 10.73
N GLU A 311 -18.57 -5.49 9.77
CA GLU A 311 -19.91 -6.06 9.95
C GLU A 311 -19.96 -7.58 9.74
N ARG A 312 -18.90 -8.19 9.19
CA ARG A 312 -18.87 -9.60 8.74
C ARG A 312 -20.08 -9.95 7.86
N ARG A 313 -20.42 -9.04 6.95
CA ARG A 313 -21.57 -9.17 6.07
C ARG A 313 -21.24 -10.18 4.97
N PRO A 314 -21.96 -11.30 4.82
CA PRO A 314 -21.68 -12.28 3.79
C PRO A 314 -22.04 -11.77 2.38
N PRO A 315 -21.38 -12.30 1.32
CA PRO A 315 -21.71 -11.97 -0.06
C PRO A 315 -23.09 -12.50 -0.47
N VAL A 316 -23.79 -11.74 -1.28
CA VAL A 316 -25.06 -12.19 -1.85
C VAL A 316 -24.88 -13.45 -2.71
N LEU A 317 -23.74 -13.57 -3.40
CA LEU A 317 -23.41 -14.75 -4.22
C LEU A 317 -23.45 -16.03 -3.39
N THR A 318 -22.71 -16.07 -2.27
CA THR A 318 -22.64 -17.28 -1.43
C THR A 318 -23.98 -17.58 -0.77
N GLN A 319 -24.70 -16.56 -0.28
CA GLN A 319 -26.04 -16.71 0.28
C GLN A 319 -27.03 -17.28 -0.75
N ALA A 320 -27.01 -16.77 -1.98
CA ALA A 320 -27.86 -17.24 -3.05
C ALA A 320 -27.61 -18.71 -3.40
N LEU A 321 -26.32 -19.06 -3.57
CA LEU A 321 -25.93 -20.43 -3.91
C LEU A 321 -26.26 -21.41 -2.78
N ALA A 322 -26.08 -20.99 -1.51
CA ALA A 322 -26.49 -21.79 -0.37
C ALA A 322 -28.01 -22.03 -0.36
N GLY A 323 -28.81 -20.98 -0.60
CA GLY A 323 -30.27 -21.08 -0.72
C GLY A 323 -30.74 -21.98 -1.86
N LEU A 324 -29.94 -22.07 -2.93
CA LEU A 324 -30.18 -22.96 -4.07
C LEU A 324 -29.64 -24.40 -3.86
N GLY A 325 -29.07 -24.71 -2.70
CA GLY A 325 -28.59 -26.04 -2.35
C GLY A 325 -27.26 -26.45 -2.97
N TYR A 326 -26.41 -25.48 -3.32
CA TYR A 326 -25.05 -25.76 -3.80
C TYR A 326 -24.16 -26.32 -2.69
N ASP A 327 -23.33 -27.29 -3.03
CA ASP A 327 -22.22 -27.70 -2.18
C ASP A 327 -21.00 -26.80 -2.44
N PHE A 328 -20.36 -26.34 -1.36
CA PHE A 328 -19.22 -25.42 -1.46
C PHE A 328 -17.90 -26.18 -1.30
N SER A 329 -16.87 -25.73 -2.04
CA SER A 329 -15.52 -26.22 -1.90
C SER A 329 -14.52 -25.13 -2.26
N ILE A 330 -13.74 -24.67 -1.28
CA ILE A 330 -12.81 -23.56 -1.42
C ILE A 330 -11.39 -24.09 -1.25
N TYR A 331 -10.53 -23.83 -2.24
CA TYR A 331 -9.13 -24.26 -2.28
C TYR A 331 -8.23 -23.05 -2.49
N ALA A 332 -7.18 -22.90 -1.69
CA ALA A 332 -6.22 -21.80 -1.83
C ALA A 332 -4.79 -22.27 -1.55
N GLY A 333 -3.85 -21.87 -2.38
CA GLY A 333 -2.42 -22.11 -2.21
C GLY A 333 -1.81 -21.30 -1.03
N THR A 334 -2.60 -20.40 -0.45
CA THR A 334 -2.22 -19.53 0.68
C THR A 334 -3.36 -19.41 1.68
N LYS A 335 -3.01 -19.05 2.94
CA LYS A 335 -4.02 -18.89 4.01
C LYS A 335 -5.01 -17.78 3.69
N LEU A 336 -6.29 -18.07 3.80
CA LEU A 336 -7.38 -17.11 3.58
C LEU A 336 -7.61 -16.18 4.77
N SER A 337 -6.93 -16.41 5.91
CA SER A 337 -6.91 -15.47 7.06
C SER A 337 -6.18 -14.17 6.75
N PHE A 338 -5.36 -14.12 5.71
CA PHE A 338 -4.79 -12.91 5.13
C PHE A 338 -4.85 -12.98 3.60
N PRO A 339 -5.50 -11.99 2.96
CA PRO A 339 -6.19 -10.80 3.50
C PRO A 339 -7.65 -11.12 3.89
N GLU A 340 -7.89 -11.54 5.07
CA GLU A 340 -9.15 -11.78 5.81
C GLU A 340 -10.36 -12.23 4.94
N PHE A 341 -10.13 -13.12 3.96
CA PHE A 341 -11.20 -13.68 3.11
C PHE A 341 -12.11 -14.62 3.89
N ASP A 342 -11.60 -15.26 4.94
CA ASP A 342 -12.34 -16.07 5.91
C ASP A 342 -13.37 -15.26 6.69
N ARG A 343 -13.19 -13.95 6.80
CA ARG A 343 -14.07 -13.01 7.51
C ARG A 343 -14.85 -12.07 6.59
N THR A 344 -14.65 -12.22 5.28
CA THR A 344 -15.31 -11.42 4.24
C THR A 344 -15.91 -12.34 3.18
N CYS A 345 -15.18 -12.62 2.10
CA CYS A 345 -15.67 -13.34 0.93
C CYS A 345 -16.25 -14.75 1.23
N PHE A 346 -15.75 -15.39 2.28
CA PHE A 346 -16.15 -16.76 2.66
C PHE A 346 -16.61 -16.85 4.12
N VAL A 347 -17.06 -15.74 4.69
CA VAL A 347 -17.47 -15.64 6.10
C VAL A 347 -18.62 -16.57 6.49
N ASP A 348 -19.48 -16.93 5.55
CA ASP A 348 -20.61 -17.84 5.69
C ASP A 348 -20.33 -19.29 5.23
N ILE A 349 -19.10 -19.56 4.76
CA ILE A 349 -18.69 -20.90 4.33
C ILE A 349 -18.10 -21.67 5.52
N PRO A 350 -18.62 -22.86 5.85
CA PRO A 350 -18.07 -23.67 6.93
C PRO A 350 -16.58 -24.01 6.72
N ARG A 351 -15.77 -23.94 7.77
CA ARG A 351 -14.32 -24.23 7.71
C ARG A 351 -14.02 -25.62 7.11
N SER A 352 -14.88 -26.59 7.31
CA SER A 352 -14.76 -27.94 6.72
C SER A 352 -14.85 -27.99 5.19
N LYS A 353 -15.28 -26.88 4.57
CA LYS A 353 -15.35 -26.71 3.11
C LYS A 353 -14.18 -25.88 2.54
N VAL A 354 -13.24 -25.51 3.40
CA VAL A 354 -12.11 -24.66 3.04
C VAL A 354 -10.80 -25.41 3.24
N TYR A 355 -9.99 -25.49 2.19
CA TYR A 355 -8.65 -26.06 2.19
C TYR A 355 -7.67 -24.97 1.76
N ASP A 356 -7.03 -24.31 2.70
CA ASP A 356 -6.13 -23.16 2.50
C ASP A 356 -4.79 -23.30 3.27
N GLU A 357 -4.50 -24.49 3.75
CA GLU A 357 -3.23 -24.88 4.38
C GLU A 357 -2.66 -26.14 3.74
N PRO A 358 -2.25 -26.09 2.44
CA PRO A 358 -1.62 -27.24 1.79
C PRO A 358 -0.31 -27.61 2.48
N ALA A 359 -0.01 -28.89 2.56
CA ALA A 359 1.15 -29.43 3.26
C ALA A 359 2.45 -29.31 2.45
N ALA A 360 2.36 -29.16 1.13
CA ALA A 360 3.51 -29.03 0.24
C ALA A 360 4.36 -27.79 0.56
N GLU A 361 5.65 -27.86 0.27
CA GLU A 361 6.58 -26.73 0.42
C GLU A 361 6.73 -25.95 -0.89
N GLY A 362 6.69 -24.60 -0.78
CA GLY A 362 6.74 -23.69 -1.93
C GLY A 362 5.39 -23.47 -2.60
N LYS A 363 5.22 -22.30 -3.21
CA LYS A 363 3.94 -21.85 -3.79
C LYS A 363 3.49 -22.77 -4.94
N ALA A 364 4.40 -23.12 -5.84
CA ALA A 364 4.10 -23.96 -6.98
C ALA A 364 3.60 -25.37 -6.58
N ALA A 365 4.24 -26.00 -5.58
CA ALA A 365 3.81 -27.31 -5.11
C ALA A 365 2.46 -27.24 -4.35
N LYS A 366 2.23 -26.16 -3.60
CA LYS A 366 0.92 -25.90 -2.95
C LYS A 366 -0.20 -25.75 -3.96
N ASP A 367 0.06 -25.06 -5.06
CA ASP A 367 -0.92 -24.90 -6.12
C ASP A 367 -1.23 -26.22 -6.80
N ALA A 368 -0.24 -27.08 -7.06
CA ALA A 368 -0.49 -28.44 -7.54
C ALA A 368 -1.38 -29.23 -6.56
N GLU A 369 -1.07 -29.19 -5.27
CA GLU A 369 -1.83 -29.90 -4.23
C GLU A 369 -3.30 -29.44 -4.17
N ILE A 370 -3.59 -28.14 -4.25
CA ILE A 370 -4.97 -27.67 -4.23
C ILE A 370 -5.77 -28.11 -5.46
N PHE A 371 -5.14 -28.16 -6.64
CA PHE A 371 -5.80 -28.69 -7.84
C PHE A 371 -6.06 -30.19 -7.73
N GLU A 372 -5.12 -30.97 -7.17
CA GLU A 372 -5.33 -32.40 -6.90
C GLU A 372 -6.51 -32.62 -5.94
N LYS A 373 -6.59 -31.85 -4.86
CA LYS A 373 -7.73 -31.89 -3.91
C LYS A 373 -9.05 -31.51 -4.56
N PHE A 374 -9.05 -30.51 -5.43
CA PHE A 374 -10.25 -30.17 -6.20
C PHE A 374 -10.68 -31.32 -7.13
N ILE A 375 -9.76 -31.95 -7.85
CA ILE A 375 -10.06 -33.11 -8.73
C ILE A 375 -10.60 -34.27 -7.90
N GLU A 376 -10.02 -34.51 -6.72
CA GLU A 376 -10.51 -35.54 -5.79
C GLU A 376 -11.95 -35.26 -5.35
N PHE A 377 -12.26 -34.01 -4.98
CA PHE A 377 -13.62 -33.57 -4.66
C PHE A 377 -14.57 -33.82 -5.83
N VAL A 378 -14.23 -33.42 -7.04
CA VAL A 378 -15.08 -33.60 -8.23
C VAL A 378 -15.37 -35.10 -8.50
N LYS A 379 -14.41 -35.98 -8.23
CA LYS A 379 -14.59 -37.44 -8.38
C LYS A 379 -15.50 -38.04 -7.32
N LYS A 380 -15.42 -37.55 -6.05
CA LYS A 380 -16.11 -38.14 -4.88
C LYS A 380 -17.44 -37.46 -4.55
N ARG A 381 -17.74 -36.26 -5.10
CA ARG A 381 -18.93 -35.48 -4.76
C ARG A 381 -20.25 -36.20 -5.07
N ASP A 382 -21.31 -35.81 -4.39
CA ASP A 382 -22.68 -36.18 -4.75
C ASP A 382 -23.06 -35.51 -6.09
N ARG A 383 -23.22 -36.30 -7.13
CA ARG A 383 -23.58 -35.81 -8.47
C ARG A 383 -24.99 -35.25 -8.58
N LYS A 384 -25.85 -35.49 -7.62
CA LYS A 384 -27.24 -34.94 -7.55
C LYS A 384 -27.27 -33.49 -7.09
N LYS A 385 -26.19 -33.00 -6.47
CA LYS A 385 -26.08 -31.62 -5.99
C LYS A 385 -25.19 -30.80 -6.91
N PRO A 386 -25.62 -29.57 -7.26
CA PRO A 386 -24.71 -28.62 -7.90
C PRO A 386 -23.65 -28.18 -6.90
N TYR A 387 -22.49 -27.76 -7.39
CA TYR A 387 -21.43 -27.27 -6.52
C TYR A 387 -20.87 -25.92 -7.00
N PHE A 388 -20.36 -25.16 -6.03
CA PHE A 388 -19.53 -23.99 -6.25
C PHE A 388 -18.12 -24.29 -5.74
N ALA A 389 -17.15 -24.22 -6.63
CA ALA A 389 -15.74 -24.35 -6.28
C ALA A 389 -15.02 -23.03 -6.54
N PHE A 390 -14.18 -22.61 -5.60
CA PHE A 390 -13.27 -21.49 -5.76
C PHE A 390 -11.84 -22.01 -5.54
N ILE A 391 -10.97 -21.81 -6.55
CA ILE A 391 -9.59 -22.27 -6.53
C ILE A 391 -8.71 -21.05 -6.73
N PHE A 392 -7.80 -20.79 -5.79
CA PHE A 392 -6.92 -19.65 -5.80
C PHE A 392 -5.47 -20.07 -5.78
N SER A 393 -4.75 -19.86 -6.92
CA SER A 393 -3.33 -20.18 -7.05
C SER A 393 -2.46 -18.95 -6.72
N ASP A 394 -1.29 -19.19 -6.09
CA ASP A 394 -0.37 -18.18 -5.57
C ASP A 394 1.05 -18.26 -6.17
N ALA A 395 1.38 -19.24 -7.00
CA ALA A 395 2.72 -19.42 -7.58
C ALA A 395 3.16 -18.23 -8.44
N SER A 396 2.23 -17.58 -9.13
CA SER A 396 2.45 -16.38 -9.94
C SER A 396 2.47 -15.07 -9.14
N HIS A 397 2.17 -15.10 -7.86
CA HIS A 397 2.41 -13.97 -6.95
C HIS A 397 3.91 -13.75 -6.72
N GLY A 398 4.31 -12.59 -6.20
CA GLY A 398 5.72 -12.19 -5.97
C GLY A 398 6.62 -13.33 -5.53
N SER A 399 7.88 -13.34 -5.92
CA SER A 399 8.86 -14.38 -6.16
C SER A 399 8.66 -15.22 -7.43
N TYR A 400 7.45 -15.35 -7.96
CA TYR A 400 7.17 -16.04 -9.24
C TYR A 400 7.75 -17.45 -9.30
N GLU A 401 7.21 -18.35 -8.48
CA GLU A 401 7.68 -19.73 -8.37
C GLU A 401 7.16 -20.61 -9.51
N TYR A 402 8.02 -21.52 -9.94
CA TYR A 402 7.68 -22.58 -10.89
C TYR A 402 8.71 -23.70 -10.78
N PRO A 403 8.35 -24.97 -11.06
CA PRO A 403 9.31 -26.06 -11.15
C PRO A 403 10.29 -25.85 -12.32
N PRO A 404 11.58 -26.23 -12.19
CA PRO A 404 12.64 -25.94 -13.17
C PRO A 404 12.30 -26.36 -14.61
N GLU A 405 11.57 -27.43 -14.81
CA GLU A 405 11.13 -27.95 -16.11
C GLU A 405 10.17 -27.01 -16.84
N TYR A 406 9.52 -26.09 -16.12
CA TYR A 406 8.66 -25.05 -16.70
C TYR A 406 9.41 -23.76 -17.04
N GLY A 407 10.74 -23.76 -16.89
CA GLY A 407 11.61 -22.62 -17.18
C GLY A 407 11.84 -22.36 -18.69
N ARG A 408 10.76 -22.06 -19.42
CA ARG A 408 10.76 -21.85 -20.88
C ARG A 408 11.32 -20.51 -21.31
N PHE A 409 11.01 -19.44 -20.58
CA PHE A 409 11.41 -18.06 -20.93
C PHE A 409 12.74 -17.73 -20.27
N LYS A 410 13.77 -17.45 -21.09
CA LYS A 410 15.16 -17.18 -20.66
C LYS A 410 15.68 -15.85 -21.25
N PRO A 411 16.63 -15.14 -20.60
CA PRO A 411 17.10 -15.44 -19.23
C PRO A 411 16.01 -15.15 -18.17
N ALA A 412 15.96 -15.96 -17.11
CA ALA A 412 15.07 -15.76 -15.98
C ALA A 412 15.87 -15.40 -14.73
N ALA A 413 15.39 -14.41 -13.96
CA ALA A 413 16.05 -14.00 -12.73
C ALA A 413 15.93 -15.09 -11.66
N TYR A 414 17.03 -15.43 -10.98
CA TYR A 414 16.97 -16.30 -9.81
C TYR A 414 16.29 -15.59 -8.64
N SER A 415 16.75 -14.36 -8.35
CA SER A 415 16.15 -13.46 -7.36
C SER A 415 16.19 -12.03 -7.86
N PHE A 416 15.37 -11.16 -7.30
CA PHE A 416 15.36 -9.75 -7.66
C PHE A 416 14.94 -8.90 -6.45
N ASN A 417 15.28 -7.60 -6.53
CA ASN A 417 14.93 -6.63 -5.52
C ASN A 417 14.13 -5.51 -6.18
N TYR A 418 12.88 -5.34 -5.77
CA TYR A 418 11.99 -4.31 -6.30
C TYR A 418 12.53 -2.88 -6.17
N LEU A 419 13.30 -2.57 -5.11
CA LEU A 419 13.88 -1.23 -4.91
C LEU A 419 14.94 -0.88 -5.95
N THR A 420 15.67 -1.87 -6.47
CA THR A 420 16.75 -1.68 -7.46
C THR A 420 16.35 -2.05 -8.88
N LEU A 421 15.10 -2.55 -9.05
CA LEU A 421 14.58 -2.93 -10.36
C LEU A 421 14.40 -1.69 -11.24
N ASN A 422 14.87 -1.80 -12.48
CA ASN A 422 14.72 -0.78 -13.52
C ASN A 422 14.50 -1.44 -14.89
N ASN A 423 14.21 -0.66 -15.91
CA ASN A 423 13.89 -1.17 -17.24
C ASN A 423 14.97 -2.09 -17.84
N LYS A 424 16.26 -1.84 -17.55
CA LYS A 424 17.36 -2.68 -18.03
C LYS A 424 17.39 -4.07 -17.38
N LYS A 425 16.91 -4.18 -16.14
CA LYS A 425 16.84 -5.43 -15.35
C LYS A 425 15.48 -6.09 -15.39
N ALA A 426 14.51 -5.50 -16.09
CA ALA A 426 13.11 -5.97 -16.07
C ALA A 426 12.91 -7.28 -16.83
N LEU A 427 13.62 -7.50 -17.96
CA LEU A 427 13.40 -8.65 -18.82
C LEU A 427 13.59 -10.01 -18.11
N PRO A 428 14.67 -10.27 -17.35
CA PRO A 428 14.82 -11.53 -16.63
C PRO A 428 13.71 -11.75 -15.58
N VAL A 429 13.23 -10.69 -14.93
CA VAL A 429 12.13 -10.77 -13.96
C VAL A 429 10.81 -11.05 -14.67
N LEU A 430 10.56 -10.39 -15.80
CA LEU A 430 9.38 -10.67 -16.64
C LEU A 430 9.37 -12.12 -17.15
N ASN A 431 10.52 -12.64 -17.54
CA ASN A 431 10.64 -14.03 -17.99
C ASN A 431 10.38 -15.01 -16.82
N LYS A 432 10.86 -14.70 -15.62
CA LYS A 432 10.54 -15.50 -14.43
C LYS A 432 9.04 -15.51 -14.17
N TYR A 433 8.39 -14.36 -14.23
CA TYR A 433 6.94 -14.21 -14.12
C TYR A 433 6.20 -14.99 -15.22
N LYS A 434 6.63 -14.91 -16.49
CA LYS A 434 6.03 -15.68 -17.58
C LYS A 434 6.13 -17.20 -17.34
N ASN A 435 7.24 -17.67 -16.77
CA ASN A 435 7.40 -19.09 -16.43
C ASN A 435 6.42 -19.54 -15.35
N SER A 436 6.17 -18.71 -14.31
CA SER A 436 5.18 -19.04 -13.28
C SER A 436 3.75 -19.04 -13.83
N ILE A 437 3.39 -18.08 -14.69
CA ILE A 437 2.10 -18.06 -15.37
C ILE A 437 1.95 -19.26 -16.33
N TYR A 438 3.03 -19.63 -17.04
CA TYR A 438 3.03 -20.82 -17.88
C TYR A 438 2.76 -22.10 -17.08
N TYR A 439 3.35 -22.21 -15.88
CA TYR A 439 3.09 -23.28 -14.95
C TYR A 439 1.63 -23.30 -14.46
N ASP A 440 1.14 -22.17 -13.92
CA ASP A 440 -0.21 -22.04 -13.37
C ASP A 440 -1.33 -22.28 -14.42
N SER A 441 -1.02 -22.15 -15.70
CA SER A 441 -1.99 -22.31 -16.78
C SER A 441 -2.08 -23.75 -17.32
N ARG A 442 -1.29 -24.67 -16.78
CA ARG A 442 -1.24 -26.09 -17.17
C ARG A 442 -1.93 -27.01 -16.19
#